data_b4ef64d6e298870105038cf504be9c42
#
_entry.id   b4ef64d6e298870105038cf504be9c42
#
_cell.length_a   1.000
_cell.length_b   1.000
_cell.length_c   1.000
_cell.angle_alpha   90.00
_cell.angle_beta   90.00
_cell.angle_gamma   90.00
#
_symmetry.space_group_name_H-M   'P 1'
#
loop_
_entity.id
_entity.type
_entity.pdbx_description
1 polymer ?
#
loop_
_entity_poly.entity_id
_entity_poly.type
_entity_poly.pdbx_seq_one_letter_code
_entity_poly.pdbx_strand_id
1 'polypeptide(L)'
;MQPLMGFFIAALRYEITGELDVWTKMLVIVKTSMLNGCAYCIGHNTTLGRALGMTDEQTHALEGDYRNSDLFSAADKAAIAWAECLTERHYHRDKTTMADLKEHFNDTQVLEITMVSGFFNFWNRFNDAMELDIVNRFKKSTELDPEDYVAYMRSCWWNAEDTMDGYQAKAAE
;
A
#
# COMPACT_ATOMS: atom_id res chain seq x y z
N MET A 1 -21.10 8.25 -1.62
CA MET A 1 -19.99 7.28 -1.72
C MET A 1 -19.18 7.39 -3.01
N GLN A 2 -19.80 7.52 -4.20
CA GLN A 2 -19.07 7.63 -5.48
C GLN A 2 -17.97 8.73 -5.53
N PRO A 3 -18.18 9.98 -5.05
CA PRO A 3 -17.11 10.98 -5.08
C PRO A 3 -15.90 10.62 -4.21
N LEU A 4 -16.13 9.98 -3.08
CA LEU A 4 -15.07 9.52 -2.18
C LEU A 4 -14.26 8.39 -2.83
N MET A 5 -14.93 7.43 -3.47
CA MET A 5 -14.26 6.35 -4.20
C MET A 5 -13.46 6.89 -5.40
N GLY A 6 -14.00 7.88 -6.12
CA GLY A 6 -13.25 8.53 -7.19
C GLY A 6 -11.97 9.22 -6.72
N PHE A 7 -12.01 9.89 -5.58
CA PHE A 7 -10.83 10.48 -4.95
C PHE A 7 -9.79 9.40 -4.58
N PHE A 8 -10.22 8.27 -4.09
CA PHE A 8 -9.32 7.17 -3.75
C PHE A 8 -8.63 6.54 -4.94
N ILE A 9 -9.43 6.20 -5.95
CA ILE A 9 -8.89 5.63 -7.18
C ILE A 9 -7.85 6.59 -7.75
N ALA A 10 -8.17 7.88 -7.81
CA ALA A 10 -7.24 8.89 -8.28
C ALA A 10 -5.97 8.99 -7.43
N ALA A 11 -6.09 8.97 -6.09
CA ALA A 11 -4.93 9.05 -5.20
C ALA A 11 -4.04 7.80 -5.22
N LEU A 12 -4.60 6.63 -5.56
CA LEU A 12 -3.87 5.37 -5.66
C LEU A 12 -3.27 5.14 -7.05
N ARG A 13 -3.83 5.75 -8.08
CA ARG A 13 -3.38 5.62 -9.46
C ARG A 13 -2.30 6.65 -9.77
N TYR A 14 -1.03 6.24 -9.63
CA TYR A 14 0.11 7.14 -9.82
C TYR A 14 0.20 7.69 -11.25
N GLU A 15 -0.18 6.89 -12.25
CA GLU A 15 -0.15 7.26 -13.67
C GLU A 15 -1.14 8.37 -14.04
N ILE A 16 -2.09 8.68 -13.15
CA ILE A 16 -3.07 9.77 -13.37
C ILE A 16 -2.71 11.01 -12.58
N THR A 17 -2.28 10.86 -11.33
CA THR A 17 -2.25 11.97 -10.37
C THR A 17 -0.96 12.12 -9.59
N GLY A 18 0.00 11.19 -9.74
CA GLY A 18 1.11 11.16 -8.81
C GLY A 18 2.47 10.99 -9.47
N GLU A 19 3.47 11.36 -8.69
CA GLU A 19 4.89 11.15 -8.97
C GLU A 19 5.45 9.92 -8.23
N LEU A 20 4.69 9.42 -7.23
CA LEU A 20 5.10 8.28 -6.43
C LEU A 20 4.80 6.97 -7.16
N ASP A 21 5.79 6.11 -7.27
CA ASP A 21 5.64 4.81 -7.90
C ASP A 21 4.66 3.90 -7.12
N VAL A 22 4.10 2.93 -7.83
CA VAL A 22 3.08 2.03 -7.26
C VAL A 22 3.65 1.08 -6.22
N TRP A 23 4.94 0.73 -6.32
CA TRP A 23 5.63 -0.13 -5.35
C TRP A 23 5.69 0.54 -3.97
N THR A 24 6.17 1.78 -3.92
CA THR A 24 6.24 2.56 -2.68
C THR A 24 4.84 2.75 -2.07
N LYS A 25 3.82 3.05 -2.90
CA LYS A 25 2.42 3.11 -2.45
C LYS A 25 1.99 1.80 -1.80
N MET A 26 2.31 0.66 -2.43
CA MET A 26 1.93 -0.65 -1.92
C MET A 26 2.58 -0.97 -0.57
N LEU A 27 3.87 -0.68 -0.39
CA LEU A 27 4.56 -0.85 0.89
C LEU A 27 3.87 -0.05 2.01
N VAL A 28 3.55 1.21 1.74
CA VAL A 28 2.84 2.10 2.68
C VAL A 28 1.45 1.56 3.03
N ILE A 29 0.70 1.10 2.03
CA ILE A 29 -0.65 0.55 2.19
C ILE A 29 -0.62 -0.71 3.06
N VAL A 30 0.25 -1.66 2.71
CA VAL A 30 0.35 -2.94 3.43
C VAL A 30 0.79 -2.71 4.87
N LYS A 31 1.85 -1.90 5.09
CA LYS A 31 2.31 -1.56 6.45
C LYS A 31 1.23 -0.88 7.28
N THR A 32 0.53 0.11 6.73
CA THR A 32 -0.58 0.79 7.42
C THR A 32 -1.70 -0.19 7.76
N SER A 33 -2.01 -1.13 6.87
CA SER A 33 -3.05 -2.15 7.09
C SER A 33 -2.66 -3.14 8.18
N MET A 34 -1.40 -3.57 8.23
CA MET A 34 -0.85 -4.45 9.27
C MET A 34 -0.93 -3.77 10.65
N LEU A 35 -0.51 -2.51 10.75
CA LEU A 35 -0.52 -1.76 12.01
C LEU A 35 -1.93 -1.51 12.54
N ASN A 36 -2.91 -1.32 11.66
CA ASN A 36 -4.31 -1.17 12.05
C ASN A 36 -5.01 -2.52 12.33
N GLY A 37 -4.38 -3.67 12.02
CA GLY A 37 -4.94 -5.00 12.24
C GLY A 37 -6.16 -5.33 11.37
N CYS A 38 -6.36 -4.62 10.26
CA CYS A 38 -7.49 -4.85 9.37
C CYS A 38 -7.26 -6.11 8.50
N ALA A 39 -7.79 -7.26 8.94
CA ALA A 39 -7.61 -8.54 8.25
C ALA A 39 -8.05 -8.50 6.77
N TYR A 40 -9.20 -7.87 6.49
CA TYR A 40 -9.69 -7.63 5.14
C TYR A 40 -8.67 -6.86 4.29
N CYS A 41 -8.14 -5.76 4.83
CA CYS A 41 -7.21 -4.91 4.10
C CYS A 41 -5.85 -5.57 3.90
N ILE A 42 -5.35 -6.29 4.91
CA ILE A 42 -4.10 -7.05 4.81
C ILE A 42 -4.23 -8.09 3.70
N GLY A 43 -5.29 -8.90 3.70
CA GLY A 43 -5.52 -9.93 2.69
C GLY A 43 -5.57 -9.37 1.27
N HIS A 44 -6.35 -8.32 1.04
CA HIS A 44 -6.44 -7.69 -0.27
C HIS A 44 -5.13 -7.05 -0.73
N ASN A 45 -4.48 -6.26 0.13
CA ASN A 45 -3.32 -5.49 -0.27
C ASN A 45 -2.04 -6.33 -0.39
N THR A 46 -1.87 -7.38 0.42
CA THR A 46 -0.75 -8.32 0.24
C THR A 46 -0.89 -9.12 -1.05
N THR A 47 -2.11 -9.48 -1.45
CA THR A 47 -2.36 -10.15 -2.72
C THR A 47 -2.04 -9.25 -3.91
N LEU A 48 -2.47 -7.98 -3.85
CA LEU A 48 -2.10 -7.01 -4.87
C LEU A 48 -0.58 -6.76 -4.87
N GLY A 49 0.05 -6.71 -3.70
CA GLY A 49 1.51 -6.61 -3.57
C GLY A 49 2.24 -7.76 -4.26
N ARG A 50 1.74 -9.01 -4.11
CA ARG A 50 2.29 -10.17 -4.83
C ARG A 50 2.15 -10.03 -6.35
N ALA A 51 1.02 -9.54 -6.83
CA ALA A 51 0.82 -9.26 -8.25
C ALA A 51 1.80 -8.19 -8.79
N LEU A 52 2.30 -7.32 -7.92
CA LEU A 52 3.35 -6.33 -8.21
C LEU A 52 4.77 -6.85 -7.96
N GLY A 53 4.93 -8.13 -7.60
CA GLY A 53 6.22 -8.77 -7.36
C GLY A 53 6.70 -8.80 -5.91
N MET A 54 5.86 -8.40 -4.94
CA MET A 54 6.19 -8.54 -3.51
C MET A 54 6.31 -10.02 -3.14
N THR A 55 7.43 -10.40 -2.56
CA THR A 55 7.66 -11.77 -2.11
C THR A 55 7.06 -12.02 -0.71
N ASP A 56 6.93 -13.30 -0.35
CA ASP A 56 6.49 -13.67 1.00
C ASP A 56 7.51 -13.26 2.06
N GLU A 57 8.82 -13.32 1.74
CA GLU A 57 9.89 -12.83 2.61
C GLU A 57 9.77 -11.33 2.86
N GLN A 58 9.48 -10.54 1.82
CA GLN A 58 9.24 -9.11 1.96
C GLN A 58 8.00 -8.83 2.80
N THR A 59 6.93 -9.59 2.62
CA THR A 59 5.71 -9.46 3.43
C THR A 59 5.98 -9.75 4.91
N HIS A 60 6.74 -10.81 5.21
CA HIS A 60 7.13 -11.13 6.59
C HIS A 60 8.07 -10.09 7.20
N ALA A 61 9.04 -9.60 6.42
CA ALA A 61 9.94 -8.55 6.88
C ALA A 61 9.20 -7.23 7.14
N LEU A 62 8.20 -6.91 6.32
CA LEU A 62 7.35 -5.73 6.48
C LEU A 62 6.50 -5.78 7.77
N GLU A 63 6.03 -6.95 8.14
CA GLU A 63 5.34 -7.19 9.42
C GLU A 63 6.31 -7.10 10.61
N GLY A 64 7.50 -7.67 10.48
CA GLY A 64 8.54 -7.79 11.51
C GLY A 64 9.59 -6.68 11.45
N ASP A 65 10.84 -7.06 11.17
CA ASP A 65 12.00 -6.17 11.20
C ASP A 65 12.44 -5.74 9.79
N TYR A 66 11.65 -4.90 9.16
CA TYR A 66 11.99 -4.33 7.85
C TYR A 66 13.24 -3.42 7.90
N ARG A 67 13.55 -2.83 9.06
CA ARG A 67 14.66 -1.89 9.21
C ARG A 67 16.02 -2.54 8.98
N ASN A 68 16.19 -3.77 9.47
CA ASN A 68 17.44 -4.53 9.32
C ASN A 68 17.43 -5.47 8.11
N SER A 69 16.34 -5.53 7.36
CA SER A 69 16.22 -6.38 6.18
C SER A 69 16.92 -5.78 4.97
N ASP A 70 17.65 -6.59 4.20
CA ASP A 70 18.24 -6.21 2.91
C ASP A 70 17.24 -6.30 1.74
N LEU A 71 15.99 -6.67 2.02
CA LEU A 71 14.92 -6.81 1.02
C LEU A 71 14.31 -5.48 0.60
N PHE A 72 14.64 -4.39 1.31
CA PHE A 72 14.11 -3.05 1.06
C PHE A 72 15.24 -2.04 0.88
N SER A 73 15.08 -1.16 -0.09
CA SER A 73 15.98 -0.01 -0.28
C SER A 73 15.88 0.98 0.89
N ALA A 74 16.82 1.91 0.97
CA ALA A 74 16.75 2.99 1.98
C ALA A 74 15.49 3.84 1.81
N ALA A 75 15.08 4.13 0.57
CA ALA A 75 13.85 4.85 0.26
C ALA A 75 12.60 4.07 0.72
N ASP A 76 12.55 2.75 0.44
CA ASP A 76 11.44 1.90 0.92
C ASP A 76 11.32 1.96 2.43
N LYS A 77 12.46 1.79 3.14
CA LYS A 77 12.49 1.83 4.60
C LYS A 77 12.03 3.17 5.17
N ALA A 78 12.41 4.27 4.53
CA ALA A 78 11.96 5.62 4.92
C ALA A 78 10.43 5.78 4.73
N ALA A 79 9.88 5.31 3.61
CA ALA A 79 8.44 5.33 3.36
C ALA A 79 7.65 4.46 4.36
N ILE A 80 8.14 3.24 4.64
CA ILE A 80 7.56 2.32 5.62
C ILE A 80 7.60 2.94 7.03
N ALA A 81 8.74 3.53 7.42
CA ALA A 81 8.91 4.18 8.72
C ALA A 81 7.96 5.37 8.87
N TRP A 82 7.73 6.15 7.80
CA TRP A 82 6.76 7.24 7.84
C TRP A 82 5.32 6.74 7.97
N ALA A 83 4.94 5.67 7.28
CA ALA A 83 3.63 5.05 7.43
C ALA A 83 3.38 4.57 8.88
N GLU A 84 4.41 3.99 9.51
CA GLU A 84 4.38 3.57 10.92
C GLU A 84 4.25 4.79 11.85
N CYS A 85 5.12 5.80 11.68
CA CYS A 85 5.10 7.05 12.44
C CYS A 85 3.74 7.75 12.37
N LEU A 86 3.13 7.79 11.19
CA LEU A 86 1.82 8.40 10.96
C LEU A 86 0.70 7.60 11.63
N THR A 87 0.69 6.29 11.46
CA THR A 87 -0.34 5.38 11.97
C THR A 87 -0.35 5.36 13.50
N GLU A 88 0.81 5.30 14.12
CA GLU A 88 1.00 5.30 15.56
C GLU A 88 1.04 6.70 16.19
N ARG A 89 0.95 7.74 15.36
CA ARG A 89 0.92 9.16 15.75
C ARG A 89 2.21 9.62 16.45
N HIS A 90 3.35 9.06 16.09
CA HIS A 90 4.65 9.43 16.64
C HIS A 90 5.17 10.76 16.09
N TYR A 91 4.63 11.28 14.99
CA TYR A 91 5.04 12.53 14.32
C TYR A 91 5.02 13.78 15.22
N HIS A 92 4.36 13.73 16.36
CA HIS A 92 4.42 14.82 17.34
C HIS A 92 5.75 14.85 18.12
N ARG A 93 6.38 13.69 18.31
CA ARG A 93 7.58 13.50 19.12
C ARG A 93 8.81 13.24 18.27
N ASP A 94 8.64 12.48 17.21
CA ASP A 94 9.70 12.13 16.28
C ASP A 94 9.67 13.05 15.06
N LYS A 95 10.76 13.81 14.89
CA LYS A 95 10.98 14.67 13.73
C LYS A 95 12.02 14.09 12.78
N THR A 96 12.72 13.04 13.19
CA THR A 96 13.79 12.42 12.38
C THR A 96 13.21 11.62 11.25
N THR A 97 12.09 10.89 11.45
CA THR A 97 11.43 10.11 10.41
C THR A 97 10.98 10.96 9.22
N MET A 98 10.46 12.18 9.45
CA MET A 98 10.13 13.10 8.35
C MET A 98 11.39 13.63 7.65
N ALA A 99 12.46 13.88 8.39
CA ALA A 99 13.71 14.34 7.79
C ALA A 99 14.32 13.25 6.89
N ASP A 100 14.37 12.01 7.37
CA ASP A 100 14.82 10.85 6.62
C ASP A 100 13.97 10.62 5.34
N LEU A 101 12.64 10.71 5.46
CA LEU A 101 11.75 10.62 4.30
C LEU A 101 12.11 11.66 3.22
N LYS A 102 12.38 12.89 3.61
CA LYS A 102 12.74 13.99 2.69
C LYS A 102 14.14 13.87 2.07
N GLU A 103 14.99 13.00 2.58
CA GLU A 103 16.27 12.66 1.93
C GLU A 103 16.06 11.80 0.67
N HIS A 104 14.94 11.07 0.60
CA HIS A 104 14.66 10.12 -0.47
C HIS A 104 13.53 10.56 -1.41
N PHE A 105 12.64 11.44 -0.96
CA PHE A 105 11.44 11.83 -1.69
C PHE A 105 11.29 13.35 -1.75
N ASN A 106 10.85 13.86 -2.91
CA ASN A 106 10.50 15.27 -3.05
C ASN A 106 9.20 15.62 -2.31
N ASP A 107 8.89 16.91 -2.20
CA ASP A 107 7.73 17.38 -1.43
C ASP A 107 6.40 16.83 -1.96
N THR A 108 6.24 16.64 -3.28
CA THR A 108 5.05 16.03 -3.88
C THR A 108 4.91 14.56 -3.46
N GLN A 109 5.99 13.80 -3.58
CA GLN A 109 6.02 12.39 -3.18
C GLN A 109 5.79 12.21 -1.67
N VAL A 110 6.36 13.06 -0.83
CA VAL A 110 6.12 13.09 0.63
C VAL A 110 4.63 13.33 0.93
N LEU A 111 4.00 14.26 0.21
CA LEU A 111 2.57 14.51 0.32
C LEU A 111 1.76 13.27 -0.08
N GLU A 112 2.10 12.64 -1.20
CA GLU A 112 1.41 11.42 -1.67
C GLU A 112 1.54 10.25 -0.68
N ILE A 113 2.75 9.97 -0.15
CA ILE A 113 2.98 8.95 0.88
C ILE A 113 2.09 9.22 2.10
N THR A 114 2.06 10.48 2.54
CA THR A 114 1.27 10.90 3.71
C THR A 114 -0.23 10.74 3.44
N MET A 115 -0.71 11.12 2.26
CA MET A 115 -2.11 10.98 1.87
C MET A 115 -2.53 9.51 1.76
N VAL A 116 -1.70 8.67 1.14
CA VAL A 116 -1.96 7.22 1.00
C VAL A 116 -2.07 6.57 2.38
N SER A 117 -1.10 6.79 3.27
CA SER A 117 -1.14 6.25 4.63
C SER A 117 -2.33 6.82 5.43
N GLY A 118 -2.58 8.12 5.35
CA GLY A 118 -3.70 8.77 6.03
C GLY A 118 -5.05 8.20 5.59
N PHE A 119 -5.19 7.97 4.26
CA PHE A 119 -6.38 7.35 3.73
C PHE A 119 -6.55 5.90 4.23
N PHE A 120 -5.50 5.08 4.16
CA PHE A 120 -5.60 3.71 4.63
C PHE A 120 -5.82 3.62 6.15
N ASN A 121 -5.36 4.59 6.93
CA ASN A 121 -5.74 4.72 8.34
C ASN A 121 -7.25 4.91 8.53
N PHE A 122 -7.90 5.70 7.67
CA PHE A 122 -9.36 5.83 7.65
C PHE A 122 -10.02 4.55 7.17
N TRP A 123 -9.59 4.02 6.01
CA TRP A 123 -10.23 2.90 5.34
C TRP A 123 -10.14 1.58 6.12
N ASN A 124 -8.99 1.34 6.75
CA ASN A 124 -8.81 0.16 7.60
C ASN A 124 -9.78 0.18 8.78
N ARG A 125 -9.88 1.31 9.49
CA ARG A 125 -10.81 1.45 10.61
C ARG A 125 -12.27 1.38 10.18
N PHE A 126 -12.60 1.93 9.02
CA PHE A 126 -13.94 1.82 8.46
C PHE A 126 -14.29 0.37 8.16
N ASN A 127 -13.43 -0.36 7.46
CA ASN A 127 -13.67 -1.77 7.10
C ASN A 127 -13.78 -2.66 8.34
N ASP A 128 -12.93 -2.42 9.32
CA ASP A 128 -12.93 -3.16 10.58
C ASP A 128 -14.21 -2.89 11.38
N ALA A 129 -14.58 -1.62 11.57
CA ALA A 129 -15.80 -1.23 12.28
C ALA A 129 -17.09 -1.68 11.59
N MET A 130 -17.05 -1.83 10.27
CA MET A 130 -18.18 -2.35 9.47
C MET A 130 -18.16 -3.88 9.34
N GLU A 131 -17.19 -4.54 9.99
CA GLU A 131 -17.03 -6.00 9.96
C GLU A 131 -17.02 -6.57 8.54
N LEU A 132 -16.35 -5.86 7.61
CA LEU A 132 -16.27 -6.31 6.23
C LEU A 132 -15.46 -7.60 6.17
N ASP A 133 -16.13 -8.67 5.74
CA ASP A 133 -15.48 -9.97 5.58
C ASP A 133 -14.70 -10.01 4.24
N ILE A 134 -13.59 -10.74 4.27
CA ILE A 134 -12.91 -11.13 3.03
C ILE A 134 -13.88 -12.04 2.29
N VAL A 135 -14.24 -11.67 1.07
CA VAL A 135 -15.12 -12.48 0.21
C VAL A 135 -14.67 -13.94 0.28
N ASN A 136 -15.60 -14.87 0.44
CA ASN A 136 -15.32 -16.30 0.70
C ASN A 136 -14.26 -16.92 -0.24
N ARG A 137 -14.09 -16.35 -1.43
CA ARG A 137 -13.05 -16.69 -2.42
C ARG A 137 -11.63 -16.34 -1.95
N PHE A 138 -11.50 -15.45 -0.97
CA PHE A 138 -10.24 -14.86 -0.51
C PHE A 138 -10.02 -15.06 0.98
N LYS A 139 -10.49 -16.17 1.54
CA LYS A 139 -10.44 -16.44 2.99
C LYS A 139 -9.04 -16.58 3.57
N LYS A 140 -8.03 -16.82 2.72
CA LYS A 140 -6.63 -16.89 3.15
C LYS A 140 -5.77 -16.13 2.16
N SER A 141 -5.19 -15.03 2.58
CA SER A 141 -4.30 -14.21 1.73
C SER A 141 -3.12 -15.00 1.15
N THR A 142 -2.69 -16.08 1.85
CA THR A 142 -1.64 -16.99 1.39
C THR A 142 -2.08 -17.97 0.30
N GLU A 143 -3.38 -18.12 0.07
CA GLU A 143 -3.96 -19.03 -0.92
C GLU A 143 -4.47 -18.29 -2.16
N LEU A 144 -4.37 -16.96 -2.18
CA LEU A 144 -4.80 -16.16 -3.32
C LEU A 144 -3.77 -16.25 -4.44
N ASP A 145 -4.22 -16.73 -5.60
CA ASP A 145 -3.48 -16.53 -6.82
C ASP A 145 -3.51 -15.03 -7.19
N PRO A 146 -2.36 -14.37 -7.34
CA PRO A 146 -2.30 -12.97 -7.75
C PRO A 146 -3.06 -12.69 -9.05
N GLU A 147 -3.02 -13.59 -10.04
CA GLU A 147 -3.74 -13.45 -11.30
C GLU A 147 -5.26 -13.48 -11.10
N ASP A 148 -5.76 -14.37 -10.25
CA ASP A 148 -7.19 -14.44 -9.89
C ASP A 148 -7.66 -13.13 -9.19
N TYR A 149 -6.81 -12.56 -8.33
CA TYR A 149 -7.13 -11.30 -7.67
C TYR A 149 -7.15 -10.13 -8.64
N VAL A 150 -6.16 -10.03 -9.52
CA VAL A 150 -6.11 -9.01 -10.58
C VAL A 150 -7.33 -9.15 -11.51
N ALA A 151 -7.68 -10.37 -11.90
CA ALA A 151 -8.88 -10.63 -12.71
C ALA A 151 -10.17 -10.19 -11.99
N TYR A 152 -10.26 -10.44 -10.69
CA TYR A 152 -11.37 -9.97 -9.86
C TYR A 152 -11.41 -8.44 -9.80
N MET A 153 -10.29 -7.77 -9.53
CA MET A 153 -10.23 -6.31 -9.49
C MET A 153 -10.59 -5.68 -10.85
N ARG A 154 -10.14 -6.28 -11.95
CA ARG A 154 -10.54 -5.91 -13.31
C ARG A 154 -12.05 -5.98 -13.51
N SER A 155 -12.69 -7.01 -12.98
CA SER A 155 -14.14 -7.22 -13.16
C SER A 155 -15.00 -6.27 -12.32
N CYS A 156 -14.47 -5.78 -11.21
CA CYS A 156 -15.29 -5.07 -10.21
C CYS A 156 -15.17 -3.55 -10.23
N TRP A 157 -13.97 -2.99 -10.51
CA TRP A 157 -13.72 -1.61 -10.11
C TRP A 157 -12.76 -0.82 -11.01
N TRP A 158 -11.88 -1.47 -11.72
CA TRP A 158 -10.79 -0.82 -12.42
C TRP A 158 -10.77 -1.27 -13.87
N ASN A 159 -10.61 -0.33 -14.77
CA ASN A 159 -9.96 -0.62 -16.02
C ASN A 159 -8.48 -0.84 -15.69
N ALA A 160 -8.17 -2.03 -15.21
CA ALA A 160 -6.82 -2.40 -14.82
C ALA A 160 -5.87 -2.54 -16.02
N GLU A 161 -6.42 -2.51 -17.25
CA GLU A 161 -5.63 -2.41 -18.48
C GLU A 161 -4.69 -1.19 -18.41
N ASP A 162 -5.13 -0.07 -17.83
CA ASP A 162 -4.32 1.13 -17.74
C ASP A 162 -3.27 1.09 -16.60
N THR A 163 -3.50 0.30 -15.53
CA THR A 163 -2.65 0.35 -14.34
C THR A 163 -1.60 -0.74 -14.28
N MET A 164 -1.99 -1.98 -14.52
CA MET A 164 -1.10 -3.13 -14.34
C MET A 164 -0.22 -3.38 -15.56
N ASP A 165 -0.76 -3.18 -16.77
CA ASP A 165 0.01 -3.36 -18.01
C ASP A 165 1.06 -2.25 -18.16
N GLY A 166 0.71 -1.02 -17.73
CA GLY A 166 1.66 0.08 -17.68
C GLY A 166 2.80 -0.12 -16.67
N TYR A 167 2.52 -0.75 -15.53
CA TYR A 167 3.54 -1.09 -14.54
C TYR A 167 4.44 -2.24 -15.00
N GLN A 168 3.86 -3.31 -15.55
CA GLN A 168 4.64 -4.43 -16.08
C GLN A 168 5.50 -4.03 -17.27
N ALA A 169 5.03 -3.12 -18.12
CA ALA A 169 5.82 -2.58 -19.22
C ALA A 169 7.02 -1.77 -18.71
N LYS A 170 6.84 -0.93 -17.66
CA LYS A 170 7.94 -0.16 -17.05
C LYS A 170 8.91 -1.00 -16.24
N ALA A 171 8.47 -2.10 -15.62
CA ALA A 171 9.34 -3.01 -14.90
C ALA A 171 10.19 -3.90 -15.83
N ALA A 172 9.86 -3.95 -17.12
CA ALA A 172 10.59 -4.69 -18.14
C ALA A 172 11.61 -3.82 -18.94
N GLU A 173 11.63 -2.50 -18.74
CA GLU A 173 12.64 -1.55 -19.24
C GLU A 173 13.74 -1.33 -18.21
#